data_21b87374aa59ff14d6f4b0e80ba3b869
#
_entry.id   21b87374aa59ff14d6f4b0e80ba3b869
#
_cell.length_a   1.000
_cell.length_b   1.000
_cell.length_c   1.000
_cell.angle_alpha   90.00
_cell.angle_beta   90.00
_cell.angle_gamma   90.00
#
_symmetry.space_group_name_H-M   'P 1'
#
loop_
_entity.id
_entity.type
_entity.pdbx_description
1 polymer ?
#
loop_
_entity_poly.entity_id
_entity_poly.type
_entity_poly.pdbx_seq_one_letter_code
_entity_poly.pdbx_strand_id
1 'polypeptide(L)'
;MFKKHWLKGKNASSCDFAEIFEKADLFRKSGAEAISWCSVVPKYSDALIPKLVEFDNMQLTCENSPIALDVKNPAQVGQDRIADAVGAGLFFKPPYIVVDMGTAVTIDLVDENGAYCGGAIAPGMHAFTDYLNERAAQLPKINPADADYDMSVGKDTISAMHVGCVKGFCKLADGIIADIQRDYFKGESATQKTIFTGGSIALLPKKWLADRKIESNLANIGLARALLINKGVL
;
A
#
# COMPACT_ATOMS: atom_id res chain seq x y z
N MET A 1 -11.16 14.23 17.57
CA MET A 1 -11.67 14.28 16.18
C MET A 1 -10.45 14.40 15.25
N PHE A 2 -10.04 13.33 14.58
CA PHE A 2 -8.85 13.36 13.74
C PHE A 2 -9.16 14.04 12.40
N LYS A 3 -8.51 15.17 12.13
CA LYS A 3 -8.55 15.79 10.81
C LYS A 3 -7.48 15.15 9.92
N LYS A 4 -7.90 14.45 8.88
CA LYS A 4 -7.02 13.79 7.91
C LYS A 4 -6.61 14.80 6.84
N HIS A 5 -5.33 15.12 6.77
CA HIS A 5 -4.74 15.87 5.66
C HIS A 5 -3.68 15.00 4.99
N TRP A 6 -3.79 14.82 3.68
CA TRP A 6 -2.94 13.93 2.90
C TRP A 6 -1.95 14.68 2.04
N LEU A 7 -0.69 14.26 2.10
CA LEU A 7 0.26 14.47 1.02
C LEU A 7 0.31 13.22 0.15
N LYS A 8 -0.51 13.15 -0.89
CA LYS A 8 -0.34 12.16 -1.93
C LYS A 8 0.53 12.79 -3.01
N GLY A 9 1.82 12.45 -3.04
CA GLY A 9 2.70 12.81 -4.16
C GLY A 9 2.16 12.17 -5.43
N LYS A 10 1.85 12.97 -6.43
CA LYS A 10 1.73 12.50 -7.81
C LYS A 10 3.13 12.12 -8.25
N ASN A 11 3.36 10.87 -8.65
CA ASN A 11 4.62 10.31 -9.17
C ASN A 11 5.92 10.94 -8.64
N ALA A 12 6.84 10.14 -8.13
CA ALA A 12 8.10 10.56 -7.50
C ALA A 12 8.99 11.54 -8.33
N SER A 13 8.67 11.78 -9.59
CA SER A 13 9.34 12.72 -10.48
C SER A 13 8.72 14.13 -10.55
N SER A 14 7.56 14.36 -9.95
CA SER A 14 6.80 15.62 -10.12
C SER A 14 6.13 16.16 -8.85
N CYS A 15 6.59 15.76 -7.67
CA CYS A 15 6.11 16.40 -6.45
C CYS A 15 6.66 17.83 -6.41
N ASP A 16 5.77 18.80 -6.57
CA ASP A 16 6.11 20.19 -6.42
C ASP A 16 6.43 20.45 -4.93
N PHE A 17 7.66 20.87 -4.62
CA PHE A 17 8.05 21.27 -3.28
C PHE A 17 7.11 22.33 -2.70
N ALA A 18 6.51 23.17 -3.54
CA ALA A 18 5.48 24.14 -3.14
C ALA A 18 4.28 23.47 -2.45
N GLU A 19 3.83 22.29 -2.93
CA GLU A 19 2.71 21.57 -2.33
C GLU A 19 3.02 21.07 -0.90
N ILE A 20 4.28 20.72 -0.62
CA ILE A 20 4.73 20.35 0.74
C ILE A 20 4.68 21.58 1.67
N PHE A 21 5.08 22.75 1.16
CA PHE A 21 5.07 24.00 1.93
C PHE A 21 3.64 24.47 2.24
N GLU A 22 2.74 24.44 1.25
CA GLU A 22 1.34 24.82 1.44
C GLU A 22 0.65 23.93 2.49
N LYS A 23 1.04 22.64 2.56
CA LYS A 23 0.43 21.71 3.50
C LYS A 23 1.01 21.80 4.91
N ALA A 24 2.26 22.21 5.09
CA ALA A 24 2.76 22.58 6.42
C ALA A 24 1.94 23.75 7.02
N ASP A 25 1.57 24.75 6.22
CA ASP A 25 0.66 25.82 6.66
C ASP A 25 -0.77 25.34 6.95
N LEU A 26 -1.24 24.29 6.25
CA LEU A 26 -2.52 23.63 6.55
C LEU A 26 -2.48 22.91 7.91
N PHE A 27 -1.36 22.30 8.31
CA PHE A 27 -1.22 21.71 9.65
C PHE A 27 -1.33 22.77 10.74
N ARG A 28 -0.66 23.92 10.58
CA ARG A 28 -0.81 25.06 11.52
C ARG A 28 -2.25 25.53 11.62
N LYS A 29 -2.91 25.74 10.48
CA LYS A 29 -4.32 26.18 10.41
C LYS A 29 -5.31 25.13 10.91
N SER A 30 -4.95 23.85 10.89
CA SER A 30 -5.83 22.75 11.31
C SER A 30 -5.90 22.55 12.83
N GLY A 31 -5.00 23.17 13.60
CA GLY A 31 -4.85 22.94 15.03
C GLY A 31 -4.33 21.52 15.33
N ALA A 32 -3.47 20.97 14.47
CA ALA A 32 -2.83 19.68 14.71
C ALA A 32 -1.87 19.80 15.90
N GLU A 33 -2.05 18.93 16.90
CA GLU A 33 -1.18 18.89 18.09
C GLU A 33 0.05 18.01 17.85
N ALA A 34 -0.09 16.97 17.02
CA ALA A 34 0.98 16.05 16.67
C ALA A 34 0.85 15.54 15.22
N ILE A 35 1.98 15.20 14.63
CA ILE A 35 2.09 14.73 13.25
C ILE A 35 2.85 13.41 13.24
N SER A 36 2.28 12.38 12.58
CA SER A 36 3.01 11.16 12.24
C SER A 36 3.18 11.07 10.74
N TRP A 37 4.37 10.68 10.31
CA TRP A 37 4.71 10.63 8.90
C TRP A 37 5.67 9.48 8.58
N CYS A 38 5.70 9.08 7.33
CA CYS A 38 6.71 8.18 6.78
C CYS A 38 7.14 8.66 5.39
N SER A 39 8.33 8.28 4.98
CA SER A 39 8.84 8.58 3.64
C SER A 39 9.80 7.50 3.18
N VAL A 40 9.61 7.07 1.95
CA VAL A 40 10.51 6.15 1.24
C VAL A 40 11.41 6.88 0.24
N VAL A 41 11.35 8.22 0.21
CA VAL A 41 12.12 9.06 -0.70
C VAL A 41 12.96 10.06 0.12
N PRO A 42 14.28 9.84 0.29
CA PRO A 42 15.15 10.67 1.13
C PRO A 42 15.04 12.18 0.85
N LYS A 43 15.05 12.57 -0.41
CA LYS A 43 14.94 13.97 -0.84
C LYS A 43 13.71 14.68 -0.27
N TYR A 44 12.57 13.97 -0.12
CA TYR A 44 11.35 14.53 0.44
C TYR A 44 11.42 14.58 1.97
N SER A 45 12.06 13.60 2.58
CA SER A 45 12.33 13.63 4.03
C SER A 45 13.14 14.85 4.42
N ASP A 46 14.25 15.09 3.71
CA ASP A 46 15.15 16.22 3.96
C ASP A 46 14.42 17.58 3.83
N ALA A 47 13.50 17.69 2.89
CA ALA A 47 12.70 18.92 2.71
C ALA A 47 11.58 19.07 3.75
N LEU A 48 11.04 17.97 4.27
CA LEU A 48 9.92 17.96 5.20
C LEU A 48 10.38 18.21 6.66
N ILE A 49 11.47 17.55 7.08
CA ILE A 49 11.97 17.61 8.47
C ILE A 49 12.06 19.03 9.02
N PRO A 50 12.70 20.01 8.32
CA PRO A 50 12.80 21.37 8.84
C PRO A 50 11.46 22.08 9.07
N LYS A 51 10.40 21.62 8.40
CA LYS A 51 9.05 22.18 8.52
C LYS A 51 8.23 21.58 9.63
N LEU A 52 8.63 20.41 10.11
CA LEU A 52 7.96 19.70 11.19
C LEU A 52 8.54 20.02 12.57
N VAL A 53 9.68 20.72 12.64
CA VAL A 53 10.40 21.03 13.91
C VAL A 53 9.52 21.72 14.96
N GLU A 54 8.57 22.54 14.54
CA GLU A 54 7.65 23.25 15.44
C GLU A 54 6.48 22.39 15.95
N PHE A 55 6.29 21.19 15.38
CA PHE A 55 5.24 20.26 15.78
C PHE A 55 5.83 19.13 16.61
N ASP A 56 5.03 18.61 17.53
CA ASP A 56 5.28 17.29 18.08
C ASP A 56 5.13 16.27 16.93
N ASN A 57 6.26 15.77 16.43
CA ASN A 57 6.25 14.93 15.25
C ASN A 57 7.01 13.61 15.45
N MET A 58 6.55 12.58 14.76
CA MET A 58 7.13 11.25 14.77
C MET A 58 7.25 10.72 13.34
N GLN A 59 8.47 10.46 12.90
CA GLN A 59 8.69 9.62 11.74
C GLN A 59 8.55 8.15 12.14
N LEU A 60 7.66 7.42 11.48
CA LEU A 60 7.59 5.96 11.67
C LEU A 60 8.79 5.30 10.97
N THR A 61 9.56 4.54 11.74
CA THR A 61 10.72 3.78 11.28
C THR A 61 10.67 2.35 11.84
N CYS A 62 11.65 1.52 11.47
CA CYS A 62 11.76 0.18 12.04
C CYS A 62 12.07 0.20 13.54
N GLU A 63 12.76 1.24 14.05
CA GLU A 63 13.15 1.33 15.46
C GLU A 63 11.97 1.67 16.38
N ASN A 64 10.99 2.42 15.88
CA ASN A 64 9.82 2.83 16.65
C ASN A 64 8.51 2.18 16.18
N SER A 65 8.62 1.12 15.38
CA SER A 65 7.47 0.32 14.97
C SER A 65 6.76 -0.29 16.17
N PRO A 66 5.43 -0.13 16.31
CA PRO A 66 4.69 -0.72 17.42
C PRO A 66 4.42 -2.22 17.24
N ILE A 67 4.83 -2.81 16.13
CA ILE A 67 4.81 -4.25 15.88
C ILE A 67 6.22 -4.74 15.64
N ALA A 68 6.51 -5.97 16.06
CA ALA A 68 7.82 -6.60 15.81
C ALA A 68 8.03 -6.79 14.29
N LEU A 69 9.28 -6.66 13.85
CA LEU A 69 9.67 -6.89 12.44
C LEU A 69 10.55 -8.15 12.40
N ASP A 70 9.94 -9.30 12.13
CA ASP A 70 10.63 -10.59 11.98
C ASP A 70 11.10 -10.79 10.54
N VAL A 71 12.13 -10.06 10.19
CA VAL A 71 12.76 -10.07 8.86
C VAL A 71 14.28 -9.97 8.99
N LYS A 72 15.02 -10.42 7.99
CA LYS A 72 16.50 -10.41 8.01
C LYS A 72 17.10 -9.02 8.24
N ASN A 73 16.52 -7.99 7.64
CA ASN A 73 17.01 -6.61 7.69
C ASN A 73 15.84 -5.64 7.93
N PRO A 74 15.43 -5.39 9.18
CA PRO A 74 14.32 -4.49 9.50
C PRO A 74 14.48 -3.08 8.92
N ALA A 75 15.70 -2.56 8.87
CA ALA A 75 15.98 -1.22 8.34
C ALA A 75 15.73 -1.09 6.80
N GLN A 76 15.61 -2.20 6.08
CA GLN A 76 15.28 -2.22 4.66
C GLN A 76 13.77 -2.29 4.38
N VAL A 77 12.95 -2.49 5.39
CA VAL A 77 11.49 -2.50 5.21
C VAL A 77 11.00 -1.08 4.96
N GLY A 78 10.27 -0.89 3.87
CA GLY A 78 9.64 0.39 3.56
C GLY A 78 8.73 0.87 4.70
N GLN A 79 8.88 2.12 5.08
CA GLN A 79 8.09 2.71 6.18
C GLN A 79 6.59 2.70 5.88
N ASP A 80 6.20 2.80 4.61
CA ASP A 80 4.83 2.65 4.12
C ASP A 80 4.27 1.25 4.41
N ARG A 81 5.05 0.18 4.17
CA ARG A 81 4.66 -1.20 4.46
C ARG A 81 4.46 -1.43 5.97
N ILE A 82 5.33 -0.84 6.80
CA ILE A 82 5.16 -0.87 8.26
C ILE A 82 3.87 -0.15 8.66
N ALA A 83 3.63 1.04 8.10
CA ALA A 83 2.43 1.80 8.38
C ALA A 83 1.16 1.02 8.00
N ASP A 84 1.15 0.40 6.81
CA ASP A 84 0.02 -0.41 6.36
C ASP A 84 -0.23 -1.61 7.27
N ALA A 85 0.82 -2.33 7.67
CA ALA A 85 0.72 -3.45 8.60
C ALA A 85 0.15 -3.01 9.96
N VAL A 86 0.67 -1.91 10.54
CA VAL A 86 0.13 -1.32 11.78
C VAL A 86 -1.33 -0.92 11.63
N GLY A 87 -1.70 -0.33 10.48
CA GLY A 87 -3.06 0.09 10.17
C GLY A 87 -4.04 -1.08 10.07
N ALA A 88 -3.62 -2.17 9.45
CA ALA A 88 -4.43 -3.38 9.29
C ALA A 88 -4.81 -4.03 10.63
N GLY A 89 -3.95 -3.91 11.63
CA GLY A 89 -4.23 -4.36 12.99
C GLY A 89 -5.38 -3.62 13.71
N LEU A 90 -5.96 -2.58 13.12
CA LEU A 90 -7.22 -1.99 13.60
C LEU A 90 -8.44 -2.81 13.14
N PHE A 91 -8.30 -3.50 12.00
CA PHE A 91 -9.40 -4.23 11.37
C PHE A 91 -9.38 -5.72 11.68
N PHE A 92 -8.19 -6.27 11.95
CA PHE A 92 -8.01 -7.71 12.16
C PHE A 92 -7.18 -8.01 13.39
N LYS A 93 -7.50 -9.14 14.02
CA LYS A 93 -6.56 -9.82 14.90
C LYS A 93 -5.60 -10.67 14.05
N PRO A 94 -4.31 -10.75 14.40
CA PRO A 94 -3.36 -11.61 13.69
C PRO A 94 -3.82 -13.08 13.60
N PRO A 95 -3.39 -13.83 12.58
CA PRO A 95 -2.61 -13.36 11.43
C PRO A 95 -3.46 -12.60 10.42
N TYR A 96 -2.85 -11.74 9.60
CA TYR A 96 -3.53 -11.05 8.49
C TYR A 96 -2.57 -10.68 7.36
N ILE A 97 -3.13 -10.42 6.18
CA ILE A 97 -2.40 -10.05 4.97
C ILE A 97 -2.77 -8.62 4.58
N VAL A 98 -1.77 -7.85 4.18
CA VAL A 98 -1.92 -6.51 3.60
C VAL A 98 -1.49 -6.54 2.15
N VAL A 99 -2.31 -5.98 1.27
CA VAL A 99 -2.00 -5.88 -0.16
C VAL A 99 -2.06 -4.42 -0.56
N ASP A 100 -0.91 -3.80 -0.83
CA ASP A 100 -0.84 -2.44 -1.38
C ASP A 100 -0.68 -2.50 -2.89
N MET A 101 -1.65 -1.96 -3.60
CA MET A 101 -1.72 -1.87 -5.07
C MET A 101 -1.25 -0.49 -5.53
N GLY A 102 0.06 -0.25 -5.48
CA GLY A 102 0.71 0.99 -5.87
C GLY A 102 1.47 0.90 -7.20
N THR A 103 2.59 1.64 -7.29
CA THR A 103 3.57 1.54 -8.39
C THR A 103 4.21 0.15 -8.43
N ALA A 104 4.49 -0.42 -7.28
CA ALA A 104 4.66 -1.84 -7.06
C ALA A 104 3.41 -2.40 -6.38
N VAL A 105 3.15 -3.70 -6.48
CA VAL A 105 2.26 -4.38 -5.58
C VAL A 105 3.09 -5.03 -4.48
N THR A 106 2.71 -4.80 -3.22
CA THR A 106 3.27 -5.53 -2.08
C THR A 106 2.19 -6.39 -1.45
N ILE A 107 2.56 -7.59 -1.01
CA ILE A 107 1.67 -8.53 -0.31
C ILE A 107 2.40 -8.96 0.93
N ASP A 108 1.99 -8.44 2.07
CA ASP A 108 2.69 -8.51 3.34
C ASP A 108 1.94 -9.35 4.36
N LEU A 109 2.68 -10.13 5.14
CA LEU A 109 2.15 -10.95 6.21
C LEU A 109 2.46 -10.34 7.57
N VAL A 110 1.44 -10.27 8.42
CA VAL A 110 1.60 -10.21 9.88
C VAL A 110 1.17 -11.57 10.44
N ASP A 111 2.06 -12.24 11.14
CA ASP A 111 1.86 -13.61 11.62
C ASP A 111 0.93 -13.71 12.84
N GLU A 112 0.70 -14.91 13.36
CA GLU A 112 -0.15 -15.16 14.52
C GLU A 112 0.32 -14.49 15.83
N ASN A 113 1.60 -14.13 15.92
CA ASN A 113 2.18 -13.41 17.06
C ASN A 113 2.07 -11.89 16.92
N GLY A 114 1.57 -11.39 15.79
CA GLY A 114 1.48 -9.97 15.47
C GLY A 114 2.78 -9.37 14.95
N ALA A 115 3.74 -10.20 14.54
CA ALA A 115 4.97 -9.75 13.92
C ALA A 115 4.83 -9.60 12.39
N TYR A 116 5.39 -8.53 11.84
CA TYR A 116 5.54 -8.37 10.41
C TYR A 116 6.64 -9.30 9.90
N CYS A 117 6.28 -10.26 9.06
CA CYS A 117 7.18 -11.31 8.56
C CYS A 117 7.69 -11.07 7.13
N GLY A 118 7.48 -9.87 6.58
CA GLY A 118 7.80 -9.62 5.18
C GLY A 118 6.69 -10.05 4.24
N GLY A 119 7.03 -10.35 3.00
CA GLY A 119 6.04 -10.70 1.97
C GLY A 119 6.64 -10.68 0.57
N ALA A 120 5.80 -10.43 -0.43
CA ALA A 120 6.17 -10.34 -1.83
C ALA A 120 6.13 -8.91 -2.35
N ILE A 121 7.00 -8.61 -3.32
CA ILE A 121 6.98 -7.37 -4.09
C ILE A 121 6.98 -7.75 -5.56
N ALA A 122 6.04 -7.19 -6.33
CA ALA A 122 5.97 -7.38 -7.77
C ALA A 122 5.68 -6.03 -8.48
N PRO A 123 5.87 -5.95 -9.80
CA PRO A 123 5.45 -4.77 -10.55
C PRO A 123 3.96 -4.48 -10.36
N GLY A 124 3.58 -3.20 -10.24
CA GLY A 124 2.17 -2.80 -10.18
C GLY A 124 1.46 -2.86 -11.52
N MET A 125 0.13 -2.66 -11.55
CA MET A 125 -0.72 -2.80 -12.73
C MET A 125 -0.21 -2.04 -13.95
N HIS A 126 0.26 -0.81 -13.78
CA HIS A 126 0.81 -0.01 -14.88
C HIS A 126 2.01 -0.65 -15.56
N ALA A 127 2.89 -1.30 -14.79
CA ALA A 127 4.04 -1.99 -15.38
C ALA A 127 3.61 -3.18 -16.26
N PHE A 128 2.53 -3.87 -15.92
CA PHE A 128 1.98 -4.95 -16.74
C PHE A 128 1.38 -4.45 -18.05
N THR A 129 0.71 -3.29 -18.03
CA THR A 129 -0.01 -2.77 -19.21
C THR A 129 0.88 -1.88 -20.07
N ASP A 130 1.68 -1.01 -19.47
CA ASP A 130 2.46 -0.01 -20.20
C ASP A 130 3.74 -0.61 -20.81
N TYR A 131 4.36 -1.59 -20.14
CA TYR A 131 5.56 -2.26 -20.64
C TYR A 131 5.38 -2.89 -22.03
N LEU A 132 4.24 -3.57 -22.25
CA LEU A 132 3.98 -4.19 -23.55
C LEU A 132 3.79 -3.15 -24.66
N ASN A 133 3.11 -2.05 -24.38
CA ASN A 133 2.96 -0.95 -25.32
C ASN A 133 4.29 -0.25 -25.63
N GLU A 134 5.16 -0.08 -24.64
CA GLU A 134 6.46 0.58 -24.80
C GLU A 134 7.48 -0.29 -25.50
N ARG A 135 7.44 -1.62 -25.34
CA ARG A 135 8.47 -2.55 -25.80
C ARG A 135 8.09 -3.41 -26.99
N ALA A 136 6.80 -3.56 -27.25
CA ALA A 136 6.30 -4.34 -28.37
C ALA A 136 5.63 -3.43 -29.42
N ALA A 137 6.27 -3.28 -30.57
CA ALA A 137 5.93 -2.28 -31.59
C ALA A 137 4.46 -2.34 -32.12
N GLN A 138 3.74 -3.44 -31.90
CA GLN A 138 2.38 -3.65 -32.40
C GLN A 138 1.32 -3.79 -31.30
N LEU A 139 1.71 -3.72 -30.03
CA LEU A 139 0.75 -3.85 -28.93
C LEU A 139 0.23 -2.47 -28.50
N PRO A 140 -1.10 -2.25 -28.55
CA PRO A 140 -1.68 -0.96 -28.18
C PRO A 140 -1.62 -0.73 -26.67
N LYS A 141 -1.76 0.52 -26.27
CA LYS A 141 -2.06 0.84 -24.88
C LYS A 141 -3.47 0.40 -24.53
N ILE A 142 -3.62 -0.34 -23.44
CA ILE A 142 -4.93 -0.79 -22.94
C ILE A 142 -5.29 -0.05 -21.65
N ASN A 143 -6.59 0.10 -21.40
CA ASN A 143 -7.10 0.58 -20.13
C ASN A 143 -7.51 -0.64 -19.26
N PRO A 144 -6.85 -0.88 -18.11
CA PRO A 144 -7.17 -2.04 -17.28
C PRO A 144 -8.64 -2.07 -16.80
N ALA A 145 -9.28 -0.90 -16.65
CA ALA A 145 -10.66 -0.81 -16.18
C ALA A 145 -11.68 -1.40 -17.17
N ASP A 146 -11.30 -1.54 -18.44
CA ASP A 146 -12.18 -2.08 -19.50
C ASP A 146 -12.10 -3.61 -19.60
N ALA A 147 -11.27 -4.27 -18.77
CA ALA A 147 -11.07 -5.71 -18.82
C ALA A 147 -12.31 -6.49 -18.36
N ASP A 148 -12.77 -7.41 -19.20
CA ASP A 148 -13.73 -8.43 -18.79
C ASP A 148 -13.03 -9.52 -17.97
N TYR A 149 -13.26 -9.52 -16.66
CA TYR A 149 -12.61 -10.47 -15.75
C TYR A 149 -13.08 -11.91 -15.94
N ASP A 150 -14.26 -12.13 -16.52
CA ASP A 150 -14.78 -13.49 -16.79
C ASP A 150 -14.13 -14.14 -18.01
N MET A 151 -13.62 -13.34 -18.92
CA MET A 151 -12.94 -13.84 -20.11
C MET A 151 -11.71 -14.66 -19.75
N SER A 152 -11.59 -15.84 -20.35
CA SER A 152 -10.42 -16.72 -20.17
C SER A 152 -9.50 -16.76 -21.39
N VAL A 153 -10.03 -16.45 -22.57
CA VAL A 153 -9.29 -16.44 -23.84
C VAL A 153 -9.71 -15.23 -24.64
N GLY A 154 -8.77 -14.31 -24.91
CA GLY A 154 -9.00 -13.17 -25.80
C GLY A 154 -9.11 -13.62 -27.26
N LYS A 155 -9.99 -12.97 -28.02
CA LYS A 155 -10.22 -13.26 -29.44
C LYS A 155 -9.60 -12.23 -30.38
N ASP A 156 -9.05 -11.18 -29.84
CA ASP A 156 -8.29 -10.14 -30.50
C ASP A 156 -7.13 -9.68 -29.57
N THR A 157 -6.24 -8.82 -30.07
CA THR A 157 -5.06 -8.36 -29.34
C THR A 157 -5.42 -7.68 -28.03
N ILE A 158 -6.42 -6.80 -28.01
CA ILE A 158 -6.80 -6.04 -26.81
C ILE A 158 -7.36 -6.96 -25.75
N SER A 159 -8.29 -7.83 -26.10
CA SER A 159 -8.88 -8.80 -25.17
C SER A 159 -7.86 -9.82 -24.67
N ALA A 160 -6.90 -10.25 -25.51
CA ALA A 160 -5.79 -11.10 -25.09
C ALA A 160 -4.87 -10.40 -24.08
N MET A 161 -4.56 -9.10 -24.30
CA MET A 161 -3.80 -8.28 -23.35
C MET A 161 -4.56 -8.07 -22.03
N HIS A 162 -5.88 -7.87 -22.07
CA HIS A 162 -6.70 -7.80 -20.84
C HIS A 162 -6.62 -9.10 -20.03
N VAL A 163 -6.72 -10.26 -20.70
CA VAL A 163 -6.58 -11.55 -20.01
C VAL A 163 -5.18 -11.71 -19.42
N GLY A 164 -4.13 -11.45 -20.20
CA GLY A 164 -2.75 -11.64 -19.75
C GLY A 164 -2.33 -10.62 -18.67
N CYS A 165 -2.51 -9.33 -18.94
CA CYS A 165 -2.02 -8.27 -18.06
C CYS A 165 -2.94 -8.04 -16.85
N VAL A 166 -4.25 -7.92 -17.08
CA VAL A 166 -5.16 -7.51 -15.99
C VAL A 166 -5.60 -8.70 -15.16
N LYS A 167 -6.18 -9.71 -15.80
CA LYS A 167 -6.59 -10.94 -15.08
C LYS A 167 -5.37 -11.70 -14.56
N GLY A 168 -4.26 -11.72 -15.32
CA GLY A 168 -2.99 -12.32 -14.88
C GLY A 168 -2.44 -11.65 -13.63
N PHE A 169 -2.45 -10.32 -13.54
CA PHE A 169 -2.07 -9.57 -12.35
C PHE A 169 -2.94 -9.91 -11.14
N CYS A 170 -4.27 -9.97 -11.33
CA CYS A 170 -5.18 -10.40 -10.26
C CYS A 170 -4.87 -11.81 -9.78
N LYS A 171 -4.58 -12.73 -10.70
CA LYS A 171 -4.22 -14.12 -10.38
C LYS A 171 -2.86 -14.25 -9.68
N LEU A 172 -1.89 -13.39 -10.02
CA LEU A 172 -0.63 -13.30 -9.29
C LEU A 172 -0.89 -12.97 -7.81
N ALA A 173 -1.71 -11.95 -7.54
CA ALA A 173 -2.05 -11.58 -6.16
C ALA A 173 -2.80 -12.72 -5.45
N ASP A 174 -3.80 -13.30 -6.08
CA ASP A 174 -4.57 -14.44 -5.53
C ASP A 174 -3.68 -15.63 -5.22
N GLY A 175 -2.73 -15.96 -6.12
CA GLY A 175 -1.80 -17.07 -5.94
C GLY A 175 -0.88 -16.87 -4.74
N ILE A 176 -0.27 -15.69 -4.60
CA ILE A 176 0.60 -15.38 -3.46
C ILE A 176 -0.20 -15.39 -2.14
N ILE A 177 -1.42 -14.82 -2.13
CA ILE A 177 -2.30 -14.85 -0.94
C ILE A 177 -2.62 -16.31 -0.57
N ALA A 178 -2.90 -17.18 -1.55
CA ALA A 178 -3.20 -18.58 -1.31
C ALA A 178 -1.98 -19.35 -0.75
N ASP A 179 -0.77 -19.04 -1.22
CA ASP A 179 0.46 -19.64 -0.68
C ASP A 179 0.69 -19.20 0.77
N ILE A 180 0.53 -17.91 1.08
CA ILE A 180 0.62 -17.41 2.46
C ILE A 180 -0.46 -18.06 3.34
N GLN A 181 -1.68 -18.21 2.82
CA GLN A 181 -2.77 -18.88 3.55
C GLN A 181 -2.40 -20.30 3.91
N ARG A 182 -1.90 -21.07 2.96
CA ARG A 182 -1.51 -22.47 3.16
C ARG A 182 -0.47 -22.60 4.28
N ASP A 183 0.52 -21.69 4.30
CA ASP A 183 1.69 -21.82 5.13
C ASP A 183 1.52 -21.19 6.54
N TYR A 184 0.68 -20.16 6.67
CA TYR A 184 0.59 -19.36 7.91
C TYR A 184 -0.81 -19.30 8.56
N PHE A 185 -1.89 -19.70 7.86
CA PHE A 185 -3.24 -19.62 8.42
C PHE A 185 -3.77 -20.99 8.80
N LYS A 186 -3.61 -21.37 10.05
CA LYS A 186 -4.02 -22.68 10.60
C LYS A 186 -5.55 -22.82 10.64
N GLY A 187 -6.17 -23.18 9.51
CA GLY A 187 -7.62 -23.44 9.44
C GLY A 187 -8.51 -22.18 9.33
N GLU A 188 -7.93 -21.00 9.32
CA GLU A 188 -8.64 -19.74 9.07
C GLU A 188 -8.57 -19.32 7.60
N SER A 189 -9.58 -18.60 7.12
CA SER A 189 -9.57 -18.07 5.74
C SER A 189 -8.75 -16.79 5.66
N ALA A 190 -7.65 -16.80 4.92
CA ALA A 190 -6.87 -15.60 4.64
C ALA A 190 -7.66 -14.55 3.87
N THR A 191 -8.63 -14.96 3.05
CA THR A 191 -9.48 -14.02 2.30
C THR A 191 -10.25 -13.09 3.21
N GLN A 192 -10.71 -13.58 4.37
CA GLN A 192 -11.44 -12.78 5.36
C GLN A 192 -10.51 -11.86 6.17
N LYS A 193 -9.22 -12.15 6.20
CA LYS A 193 -8.20 -11.38 6.94
C LYS A 193 -7.17 -10.74 5.99
N THR A 194 -7.60 -10.42 4.78
CA THR A 194 -6.80 -9.67 3.79
C THR A 194 -7.41 -8.30 3.57
N ILE A 195 -6.60 -7.26 3.67
CA ILE A 195 -6.99 -5.87 3.39
C ILE A 195 -6.20 -5.32 2.21
N PHE A 196 -6.91 -4.63 1.33
CA PHE A 196 -6.36 -4.05 0.12
C PHE A 196 -6.29 -2.52 0.27
N THR A 197 -5.19 -1.94 -0.17
CA THR A 197 -4.96 -0.50 -0.24
C THR A 197 -4.23 -0.12 -1.52
N GLY A 198 -3.95 1.15 -1.72
CA GLY A 198 -3.18 1.66 -2.85
C GLY A 198 -4.00 2.29 -3.96
N GLY A 199 -3.34 3.19 -4.69
CA GLY A 199 -3.99 4.02 -5.70
C GLY A 199 -4.42 3.27 -6.96
N SER A 200 -3.79 2.13 -7.26
CA SER A 200 -4.11 1.35 -8.46
C SER A 200 -5.34 0.46 -8.31
N ILE A 201 -5.96 0.38 -7.11
CA ILE A 201 -7.22 -0.36 -6.91
C ILE A 201 -8.31 0.11 -7.87
N ALA A 202 -8.37 1.40 -8.16
CA ALA A 202 -9.35 1.96 -9.09
C ALA A 202 -9.24 1.43 -10.54
N LEU A 203 -8.10 0.83 -10.89
CA LEU A 203 -7.82 0.24 -12.20
C LEU A 203 -8.20 -1.26 -12.28
N LEU A 204 -8.56 -1.86 -11.15
CA LEU A 204 -8.80 -3.30 -11.08
C LEU A 204 -10.26 -3.65 -11.38
N PRO A 205 -10.54 -4.84 -11.94
CA PRO A 205 -11.89 -5.26 -12.24
C PRO A 205 -12.78 -5.27 -10.99
N LYS A 206 -13.91 -4.59 -11.05
CA LYS A 206 -14.86 -4.50 -9.92
C LYS A 206 -15.30 -5.88 -9.42
N LYS A 207 -15.44 -6.84 -10.33
CA LYS A 207 -15.81 -8.22 -9.98
C LYS A 207 -14.75 -8.89 -9.11
N TRP A 208 -13.47 -8.64 -9.39
CA TRP A 208 -12.37 -9.16 -8.56
C TRP A 208 -12.33 -8.49 -7.19
N LEU A 209 -12.77 -7.25 -7.09
CA LEU A 209 -12.77 -6.46 -5.85
C LEU A 209 -14.02 -6.68 -4.97
N ALA A 210 -15.09 -7.31 -5.49
CA ALA A 210 -16.44 -7.29 -4.90
C ALA A 210 -16.49 -7.75 -3.42
N ASP A 211 -15.74 -8.82 -3.09
CA ASP A 211 -15.75 -9.42 -1.75
C ASP A 211 -14.47 -9.09 -0.95
N ARG A 212 -13.72 -8.08 -1.37
CA ARG A 212 -12.43 -7.71 -0.75
C ARG A 212 -12.60 -6.53 0.17
N LYS A 213 -11.96 -6.60 1.33
CA LYS A 213 -11.89 -5.45 2.21
C LYS A 213 -10.90 -4.44 1.67
N ILE A 214 -11.39 -3.24 1.38
CA ILE A 214 -10.57 -2.14 0.84
C ILE A 214 -10.54 -0.99 1.84
N GLU A 215 -9.35 -0.48 2.15
CA GLU A 215 -9.13 0.74 2.93
C GLU A 215 -8.07 1.60 2.24
N SER A 216 -8.52 2.61 1.53
CA SER A 216 -7.63 3.51 0.77
C SER A 216 -6.75 4.41 1.65
N ASN A 217 -7.05 4.46 2.94
CA ASN A 217 -6.34 5.28 3.92
C ASN A 217 -5.50 4.44 4.90
N LEU A 218 -5.14 3.21 4.56
CA LEU A 218 -4.55 2.26 5.49
C LEU A 218 -3.24 2.77 6.11
N ALA A 219 -2.31 3.25 5.30
CA ALA A 219 -1.03 3.80 5.79
C ALA A 219 -1.23 4.94 6.80
N ASN A 220 -2.19 5.84 6.58
CA ASN A 220 -2.43 6.93 7.53
C ASN A 220 -3.11 6.48 8.80
N ILE A 221 -3.99 5.49 8.72
CA ILE A 221 -4.55 4.84 9.89
C ILE A 221 -3.40 4.23 10.70
N GLY A 222 -2.46 3.59 10.02
CA GLY A 222 -1.26 3.03 10.63
C GLY A 222 -0.35 4.07 11.28
N LEU A 223 -0.07 5.17 10.59
CA LEU A 223 0.71 6.28 11.14
C LEU A 223 0.05 6.88 12.38
N ALA A 224 -1.26 7.10 12.34
CA ALA A 224 -1.98 7.62 13.50
C ALA A 224 -1.96 6.62 14.67
N ARG A 225 -2.15 5.33 14.39
CA ARG A 225 -2.10 4.27 15.40
C ARG A 225 -0.71 4.14 16.01
N ALA A 226 0.34 4.14 15.19
CA ALA A 226 1.72 4.08 15.66
C ALA A 226 2.06 5.25 16.58
N LEU A 227 1.65 6.47 16.23
CA LEU A 227 1.83 7.64 17.08
C LEU A 227 1.15 7.48 18.44
N LEU A 228 -0.11 7.03 18.46
CA LEU A 228 -0.87 6.87 19.70
C LEU A 228 -0.28 5.79 20.61
N ILE A 229 0.17 4.66 20.04
CA ILE A 229 0.84 3.59 20.79
C ILE A 229 2.15 4.10 21.38
N ASN A 230 3.00 4.76 20.57
CA ASN A 230 4.28 5.30 21.03
C ASN A 230 4.12 6.39 22.10
N LYS A 231 2.99 7.08 22.15
CA LYS A 231 2.65 8.05 23.21
C LYS A 231 1.97 7.44 24.43
N GLY A 232 1.74 6.12 24.44
CA GLY A 232 1.05 5.46 25.55
C GLY A 232 -0.44 5.81 25.68
N VAL A 233 -1.08 6.20 24.58
CA VAL A 233 -2.52 6.52 24.53
C VAL A 233 -3.37 5.31 24.14
N LEU A 234 -2.76 4.33 23.44
CA LEU A 234 -3.36 3.05 23.07
C LEU A 234 -2.59 1.89 23.65
#